data_5cf85fe847bb73f218bbc3a5df5df821
#
_entry.id   5cf85fe847bb73f218bbc3a5df5df821
#
_cell.length_a   1.000
_cell.length_b   1.000
_cell.length_c   1.000
_cell.angle_alpha   90.00
_cell.angle_beta   90.00
_cell.angle_gamma   90.00
#
_symmetry.space_group_name_H-M   'P 1'
#
loop_
_entity.id
_entity.type
_entity.pdbx_description
1 polymer ?
#
loop_
_entity_poly.entity_id
_entity_poly.type
_entity_poly.pdbx_seq_one_letter_code
_entity_poly.pdbx_strand_id
1 'polypeptide(L)'
;MMKRIFTLCLIFSLLLCPMTADAAVSWPENASIQADGGIVIEADTGTVLYGKNIHETYYPASITKILTALIVLEHCDLDEMVTFSHDAVYNVEEGSSSAGIDEGDELTVRDCLYALLLASANESANALAEHVAGSREAFADLMNEKAESLGCQDSHFANPSGLNNENHYTSAYDMALITRAAIENPTFVEISGSRTYRLFGLKRAPIEEYPDGFPIANHHRMCIQNTEVYYPGAFCGKTGYTSLAGNTLVTCAERNGMTLIAVVLNGHQTHYSDTKTLLDFGFDNFQSLRVSDYETKYTSITNDMLIGGIPSGEGISLTLSQSDSIIVPKTAAFSDAQASLNYDLPSSAPSGAVAQVRYTYEDRYVGCAYLCRREDARAANPSAAMAEHAITEDTAAEMESPAQEPLLAESSAAASASEETQPQIEEHKDSALNIRIPAGAAAIFGALVSLGVISAIVITLRSRRIQQQESDQIRRHQRHRERMDDVSYSSSEFGRIMEQYRSYTTTTYTKRPSRSRRRRFPFRKR
;
A
#
# COMPACT_ATOMS: atom_id res chain seq x y z
N MET A 1 55.02 18.96 38.01
CA MET A 1 54.00 17.95 38.36
C MET A 1 52.58 18.46 38.11
N MET A 2 52.18 19.61 38.59
CA MET A 2 50.81 20.20 38.42
C MET A 2 50.38 20.38 36.95
N LYS A 3 51.23 20.84 36.03
CA LYS A 3 50.90 20.98 34.59
C LYS A 3 50.53 19.65 33.92
N ARG A 4 51.19 18.55 34.28
CA ARG A 4 50.88 17.21 33.75
C ARG A 4 49.55 16.67 34.27
N ILE A 5 49.20 16.96 35.55
CA ILE A 5 47.95 16.56 36.14
C ILE A 5 46.79 17.35 35.48
N PHE A 6 46.96 18.66 35.25
CA PHE A 6 45.99 19.47 34.57
C PHE A 6 45.73 19.02 33.13
N THR A 7 46.78 18.64 32.39
CA THR A 7 46.65 18.10 31.03
C THR A 7 45.93 16.75 31.03
N LEU A 8 46.24 15.87 32.01
CA LEU A 8 45.54 14.58 32.15
C LEU A 8 44.05 14.76 32.51
N CYS A 9 43.71 15.68 33.40
CA CYS A 9 42.33 16.00 33.74
C CYS A 9 41.54 16.61 32.55
N LEU A 10 42.20 17.44 31.73
CA LEU A 10 41.59 18.02 30.53
C LEU A 10 41.32 16.94 29.46
N ILE A 11 42.26 16.02 29.26
CA ILE A 11 42.09 14.87 28.34
C ILE A 11 40.97 13.94 28.85
N PHE A 12 40.90 13.68 30.17
CA PHE A 12 39.89 12.85 30.78
C PHE A 12 38.51 13.51 30.72
N SER A 13 38.43 14.82 30.85
CA SER A 13 37.20 15.62 30.69
C SER A 13 36.68 15.60 29.23
N LEU A 14 37.56 15.61 28.23
CA LEU A 14 37.24 15.49 26.81
C LEU A 14 36.79 14.06 26.42
N LEU A 15 37.27 13.03 27.13
CA LEU A 15 36.88 11.63 26.95
C LEU A 15 35.54 11.30 27.65
N LEU A 16 35.11 12.15 28.61
CA LEU A 16 33.81 12.04 29.31
C LEU A 16 32.70 12.89 28.68
N CYS A 17 32.96 13.60 27.56
CA CYS A 17 31.85 14.15 26.78
C CYS A 17 30.97 12.97 26.35
N PRO A 18 29.73 12.86 26.84
CA PRO A 18 28.81 11.88 26.30
C PRO A 18 28.68 12.23 24.80
N MET A 19 29.24 11.41 23.92
CA MET A 19 28.77 11.36 22.55
C MET A 19 27.32 10.86 22.70
N THR A 20 26.36 11.77 22.71
CA THR A 20 25.01 11.42 22.37
C THR A 20 25.09 10.91 20.93
N ALA A 21 25.32 9.60 20.77
CA ALA A 21 24.94 8.94 19.56
C ALA A 21 23.40 9.12 19.55
N ASP A 22 22.90 10.08 18.76
CA ASP A 22 21.53 9.99 18.30
C ASP A 22 21.43 8.60 17.69
N ALA A 23 20.74 7.70 18.41
CA ALA A 23 20.41 6.41 17.87
C ALA A 23 19.58 6.74 16.62
N ALA A 24 20.13 6.47 15.43
CA ALA A 24 19.39 6.63 14.20
C ALA A 24 18.04 5.94 14.41
N VAL A 25 16.97 6.71 14.27
CA VAL A 25 15.61 6.20 14.45
C VAL A 25 15.42 5.15 13.37
N SER A 26 15.44 3.87 13.75
CA SER A 26 15.31 2.77 12.81
C SER A 26 13.85 2.53 12.44
N TRP A 27 13.63 1.96 11.25
CA TRP A 27 12.31 1.51 10.81
C TRP A 27 11.73 0.50 11.83
N PRO A 28 10.47 0.67 12.28
CA PRO A 28 9.84 -0.27 13.19
C PRO A 28 9.73 -1.67 12.59
N GLU A 29 10.06 -2.72 13.37
CA GLU A 29 10.05 -4.12 12.90
C GLU A 29 9.26 -5.05 13.85
N ASN A 30 8.53 -4.51 14.81
CA ASN A 30 7.95 -5.27 15.92
C ASN A 30 6.55 -5.86 15.64
N ALA A 31 6.13 -5.98 14.36
CA ALA A 31 4.91 -6.70 14.01
C ALA A 31 5.20 -8.21 13.80
N SER A 32 4.22 -9.03 14.14
CA SER A 32 4.26 -10.48 13.86
C SER A 32 2.84 -10.99 13.62
N ILE A 33 2.64 -11.63 12.46
CA ILE A 33 1.39 -12.26 12.05
C ILE A 33 1.56 -13.77 11.90
N GLN A 34 0.48 -14.52 12.10
CA GLN A 34 0.47 -15.97 11.96
C GLN A 34 0.24 -16.43 10.52
N ALA A 35 -0.51 -15.66 9.74
CA ALA A 35 -0.72 -15.90 8.32
C ALA A 35 0.61 -16.12 7.58
N ASP A 36 0.59 -16.90 6.51
CA ASP A 36 1.81 -17.21 5.74
C ASP A 36 2.29 -16.01 4.92
N GLY A 37 1.36 -15.24 4.34
CA GLY A 37 1.62 -13.99 3.64
C GLY A 37 0.82 -12.82 4.22
N GLY A 38 1.41 -11.63 4.25
CA GLY A 38 0.68 -10.44 4.64
C GLY A 38 1.49 -9.16 4.50
N ILE A 39 0.78 -8.06 4.32
CA ILE A 39 1.33 -6.73 4.10
C ILE A 39 0.43 -5.67 4.73
N VAL A 40 1.02 -4.56 5.14
CA VAL A 40 0.29 -3.30 5.32
C VAL A 40 1.04 -2.19 4.58
N ILE A 41 0.32 -1.48 3.73
CA ILE A 41 0.80 -0.31 3.01
C ILE A 41 0.01 0.93 3.40
N GLU A 42 0.62 2.08 3.23
CA GLU A 42 -0.12 3.34 3.23
C GLU A 42 -0.62 3.62 1.81
N ALA A 43 -1.91 3.98 1.69
CA ALA A 43 -2.62 3.98 0.41
C ALA A 43 -2.17 5.09 -0.54
N ASP A 44 -1.96 6.32 -0.06
CA ASP A 44 -1.64 7.46 -0.91
C ASP A 44 -0.24 7.34 -1.52
N THR A 45 0.74 6.97 -0.71
CA THR A 45 2.14 6.87 -1.12
C THR A 45 2.52 5.51 -1.70
N GLY A 46 1.79 4.44 -1.35
CA GLY A 46 2.15 3.06 -1.63
C GLY A 46 3.31 2.53 -0.76
N THR A 47 3.68 3.26 0.29
CA THR A 47 4.77 2.87 1.19
C THR A 47 4.44 1.58 1.93
N VAL A 48 5.32 0.59 1.84
CA VAL A 48 5.20 -0.68 2.59
C VAL A 48 5.69 -0.45 4.02
N LEU A 49 4.77 -0.54 4.99
CA LEU A 49 5.07 -0.35 6.40
C LEU A 49 5.59 -1.64 7.05
N TYR A 50 4.95 -2.76 6.73
CA TYR A 50 5.35 -4.10 7.15
C TYR A 50 5.02 -5.11 6.06
N GLY A 51 5.85 -6.15 5.93
CA GLY A 51 5.63 -7.24 5.00
C GLY A 51 6.21 -8.58 5.47
N LYS A 52 5.44 -9.63 5.23
CA LYS A 52 5.84 -11.03 5.41
C LYS A 52 5.51 -11.79 4.15
N ASN A 53 6.52 -12.36 3.48
CA ASN A 53 6.37 -13.14 2.24
C ASN A 53 5.52 -12.41 1.18
N ILE A 54 5.74 -11.10 1.01
CA ILE A 54 4.83 -10.22 0.24
C ILE A 54 4.80 -10.52 -1.26
N HIS A 55 5.82 -11.19 -1.79
CA HIS A 55 5.95 -11.60 -3.19
C HIS A 55 5.78 -13.11 -3.39
N GLU A 56 5.50 -13.87 -2.32
CA GLU A 56 5.13 -15.28 -2.41
C GLU A 56 3.71 -15.40 -2.95
N THR A 57 3.46 -16.39 -3.81
CA THR A 57 2.15 -16.59 -4.43
C THR A 57 1.26 -17.49 -3.60
N TYR A 58 -0.01 -17.10 -3.48
CA TYR A 58 -1.07 -17.79 -2.75
C TYR A 58 -2.35 -17.82 -3.56
N TYR A 59 -3.23 -18.76 -3.26
CA TYR A 59 -4.60 -18.72 -3.76
C TYR A 59 -5.36 -17.57 -3.10
N PRO A 60 -5.94 -16.62 -3.87
CA PRO A 60 -6.60 -15.44 -3.30
C PRO A 60 -7.99 -15.75 -2.70
N ALA A 61 -8.66 -16.79 -3.18
CA ALA A 61 -10.09 -16.97 -2.94
C ALA A 61 -10.88 -15.70 -3.35
N SER A 62 -11.98 -15.41 -2.66
CA SER A 62 -12.90 -14.32 -3.03
C SER A 62 -12.37 -12.90 -2.86
N ILE A 63 -11.13 -12.67 -2.39
CA ILE A 63 -10.54 -11.32 -2.48
C ILE A 63 -10.26 -10.92 -3.94
N THR A 64 -10.19 -11.89 -4.87
CA THR A 64 -10.21 -11.69 -6.33
C THR A 64 -11.31 -10.72 -6.78
N LYS A 65 -12.47 -10.75 -6.12
CA LYS A 65 -13.64 -9.94 -6.46
C LYS A 65 -13.41 -8.42 -6.33
N ILE A 66 -12.32 -8.00 -5.68
CA ILE A 66 -11.88 -6.60 -5.68
C ILE A 66 -11.49 -6.20 -7.10
N LEU A 67 -10.66 -7.00 -7.77
CA LEU A 67 -10.24 -6.74 -9.15
C LEU A 67 -11.43 -6.85 -10.12
N THR A 68 -12.30 -7.83 -9.92
CA THR A 68 -13.54 -7.97 -10.72
C THR A 68 -14.42 -6.72 -10.59
N ALA A 69 -14.64 -6.21 -9.38
CA ALA A 69 -15.43 -5.01 -9.16
C ALA A 69 -14.76 -3.77 -9.78
N LEU A 70 -13.44 -3.63 -9.67
CA LEU A 70 -12.69 -2.52 -10.28
C LEU A 70 -12.90 -2.48 -11.80
N ILE A 71 -12.72 -3.61 -12.47
CA ILE A 71 -12.90 -3.70 -13.93
C ILE A 71 -14.34 -3.40 -14.34
N VAL A 72 -15.32 -3.94 -13.62
CA VAL A 72 -16.74 -3.68 -13.89
C VAL A 72 -17.07 -2.19 -13.76
N LEU A 73 -16.56 -1.53 -12.71
CA LEU A 73 -16.77 -0.11 -12.47
C LEU A 73 -16.07 0.80 -13.51
N GLU A 74 -15.07 0.29 -14.19
CA GLU A 74 -14.37 1.00 -15.28
C GLU A 74 -15.05 0.84 -16.64
N HIS A 75 -15.90 -0.18 -16.83
CA HIS A 75 -16.45 -0.55 -18.14
C HIS A 75 -17.96 -0.42 -18.26
N CYS A 76 -18.71 -0.36 -17.13
CA CYS A 76 -20.17 -0.39 -17.14
C CYS A 76 -20.77 0.79 -16.38
N ASP A 77 -21.92 1.25 -16.88
CA ASP A 77 -22.80 2.11 -16.10
C ASP A 77 -23.56 1.28 -15.04
N LEU A 78 -23.80 1.86 -13.88
CA LEU A 78 -24.40 1.14 -12.75
C LEU A 78 -25.85 0.68 -12.98
N ASP A 79 -26.55 1.33 -13.90
CA ASP A 79 -27.96 1.08 -14.22
C ASP A 79 -28.13 0.12 -15.42
N GLU A 80 -27.02 -0.36 -16.03
CA GLU A 80 -27.09 -1.41 -17.06
C GLU A 80 -27.67 -2.71 -16.48
N MET A 81 -28.45 -3.42 -17.31
CA MET A 81 -29.09 -4.67 -16.91
C MET A 81 -28.22 -5.87 -17.28
N VAL A 82 -27.90 -6.68 -16.28
CA VAL A 82 -27.16 -7.93 -16.39
C VAL A 82 -28.14 -9.10 -16.36
N THR A 83 -28.14 -9.92 -17.40
CA THR A 83 -28.92 -11.16 -17.47
C THR A 83 -28.07 -12.34 -17.01
N PHE A 84 -28.59 -13.13 -16.08
CA PHE A 84 -27.89 -14.29 -15.54
C PHE A 84 -28.06 -15.50 -16.47
N SER A 85 -26.99 -15.92 -17.14
CA SER A 85 -26.96 -17.10 -17.98
C SER A 85 -26.99 -18.40 -17.15
N HIS A 86 -27.28 -19.53 -17.79
CA HIS A 86 -27.14 -20.86 -17.19
C HIS A 86 -25.71 -21.09 -16.72
N ASP A 87 -24.72 -20.71 -17.51
CA ASP A 87 -23.31 -20.90 -17.18
C ASP A 87 -22.87 -20.02 -15.99
N ALA A 88 -23.32 -18.79 -15.93
CA ALA A 88 -23.03 -17.90 -14.80
C ALA A 88 -23.52 -18.46 -13.47
N VAL A 89 -24.72 -19.08 -13.46
CA VAL A 89 -25.37 -19.56 -12.23
C VAL A 89 -24.89 -20.94 -11.82
N TYR A 90 -24.78 -21.87 -12.75
CA TYR A 90 -24.55 -23.30 -12.44
C TYR A 90 -23.11 -23.78 -12.64
N ASN A 91 -22.28 -23.00 -13.31
CA ASN A 91 -20.85 -23.31 -13.43
C ASN A 91 -20.04 -22.68 -12.28
N VAL A 92 -20.46 -22.99 -11.05
CA VAL A 92 -19.83 -22.64 -9.79
C VAL A 92 -19.65 -23.90 -8.95
N GLU A 93 -18.71 -23.91 -8.00
CA GLU A 93 -18.54 -25.04 -7.08
C GLU A 93 -19.77 -25.18 -6.16
N GLU A 94 -20.28 -26.40 -6.00
CA GLU A 94 -21.41 -26.69 -5.11
C GLU A 94 -21.10 -26.26 -3.67
N GLY A 95 -22.02 -25.52 -3.06
CA GLY A 95 -21.86 -25.00 -1.70
C GLY A 95 -20.95 -23.77 -1.59
N SER A 96 -20.48 -23.22 -2.71
CA SER A 96 -19.76 -21.95 -2.74
C SER A 96 -20.70 -20.74 -2.49
N SER A 97 -20.12 -19.56 -2.26
CA SER A 97 -20.89 -18.35 -1.91
C SER A 97 -21.85 -17.94 -3.04
N SER A 98 -23.12 -17.67 -2.69
CA SER A 98 -24.18 -17.29 -3.60
C SER A 98 -25.11 -16.26 -2.92
N ALA A 99 -25.70 -15.37 -3.70
CA ALA A 99 -26.78 -14.48 -3.28
C ALA A 99 -28.18 -15.03 -3.61
N GLY A 100 -28.26 -16.26 -4.14
CA GLY A 100 -29.51 -16.92 -4.50
C GLY A 100 -30.13 -16.44 -5.82
N ILE A 101 -29.31 -15.88 -6.69
CA ILE A 101 -29.70 -15.42 -8.04
C ILE A 101 -29.83 -16.64 -8.95
N ASP A 102 -30.85 -16.69 -9.80
CA ASP A 102 -31.13 -17.83 -10.68
C ASP A 102 -30.97 -17.49 -12.16
N GLU A 103 -30.91 -18.53 -13.00
CA GLU A 103 -30.87 -18.41 -14.46
C GLU A 103 -32.04 -17.54 -14.97
N GLY A 104 -31.71 -16.55 -15.81
CA GLY A 104 -32.64 -15.61 -16.40
C GLY A 104 -33.21 -14.60 -15.42
N ASP A 105 -32.63 -14.43 -14.22
CA ASP A 105 -32.81 -13.21 -13.44
C ASP A 105 -32.14 -12.05 -14.15
N GLU A 106 -32.68 -10.86 -13.99
CA GLU A 106 -32.15 -9.60 -14.54
C GLU A 106 -31.95 -8.61 -13.39
N LEU A 107 -30.69 -8.19 -13.17
CA LEU A 107 -30.33 -7.24 -12.12
C LEU A 107 -29.50 -6.11 -12.70
N THR A 108 -29.52 -4.96 -12.08
CA THR A 108 -28.61 -3.88 -12.46
C THR A 108 -27.16 -4.24 -12.13
N VAL A 109 -26.18 -3.65 -12.85
CA VAL A 109 -24.75 -3.76 -12.50
C VAL A 109 -24.53 -3.39 -11.03
N ARG A 110 -25.23 -2.37 -10.51
CA ARG A 110 -25.22 -1.98 -9.10
C ARG A 110 -25.61 -3.14 -8.18
N ASP A 111 -26.76 -3.79 -8.44
CA ASP A 111 -27.24 -4.92 -7.64
C ASP A 111 -26.25 -6.09 -7.68
N CYS A 112 -25.71 -6.36 -8.86
CA CYS A 112 -24.68 -7.39 -9.06
C CYS A 112 -23.39 -7.09 -8.28
N LEU A 113 -22.94 -5.83 -8.22
CA LEU A 113 -21.78 -5.43 -7.44
C LEU A 113 -22.04 -5.56 -5.92
N TYR A 114 -23.24 -5.23 -5.45
CA TYR A 114 -23.62 -5.50 -4.06
C TYR A 114 -23.63 -7.00 -3.75
N ALA A 115 -24.18 -7.84 -4.61
CA ALA A 115 -24.17 -9.28 -4.45
C ALA A 115 -22.72 -9.83 -4.47
N LEU A 116 -21.88 -9.33 -5.38
CA LEU A 116 -20.47 -9.67 -5.52
C LEU A 116 -19.65 -9.38 -4.26
N LEU A 117 -19.77 -8.16 -3.73
CA LEU A 117 -18.88 -7.67 -2.66
C LEU A 117 -19.40 -8.04 -1.27
N LEU A 118 -20.72 -7.95 -1.00
CA LEU A 118 -21.31 -8.24 0.30
C LEU A 118 -21.50 -9.74 0.53
N ALA A 119 -22.30 -10.38 -0.34
CA ALA A 119 -22.61 -11.81 -0.23
C ALA A 119 -21.51 -12.70 -0.84
N SER A 120 -20.54 -12.10 -1.52
CA SER A 120 -19.49 -12.84 -2.22
C SER A 120 -20.00 -13.77 -3.33
N ALA A 121 -21.14 -13.40 -3.96
CA ALA A 121 -21.85 -14.22 -4.95
C ALA A 121 -20.96 -14.57 -6.15
N ASN A 122 -20.77 -15.86 -6.40
CA ASN A 122 -19.94 -16.34 -7.51
C ASN A 122 -20.69 -16.25 -8.84
N GLU A 123 -22.00 -16.51 -8.83
CA GLU A 123 -22.87 -16.31 -9.98
C GLU A 123 -22.89 -14.86 -10.45
N SER A 124 -22.83 -13.91 -9.51
CA SER A 124 -22.73 -12.49 -9.85
C SER A 124 -21.37 -12.14 -10.48
N ALA A 125 -20.27 -12.74 -9.99
CA ALA A 125 -18.96 -12.55 -10.60
C ALA A 125 -18.94 -13.05 -12.05
N ASN A 126 -19.53 -14.23 -12.30
CA ASN A 126 -19.60 -14.81 -13.63
C ASN A 126 -20.48 -13.99 -14.58
N ALA A 127 -21.70 -13.60 -14.12
CA ALA A 127 -22.62 -12.81 -14.93
C ALA A 127 -22.05 -11.44 -15.31
N LEU A 128 -21.39 -10.76 -14.36
CA LEU A 128 -20.69 -9.50 -14.63
C LEU A 128 -19.53 -9.70 -15.63
N ALA A 129 -18.78 -10.78 -15.53
CA ALA A 129 -17.71 -11.11 -16.47
C ALA A 129 -18.25 -11.37 -17.89
N GLU A 130 -19.36 -12.12 -18.01
CA GLU A 130 -20.03 -12.33 -19.28
C GLU A 130 -20.60 -11.02 -19.86
N HIS A 131 -21.14 -10.15 -19.02
CA HIS A 131 -21.69 -8.85 -19.42
C HIS A 131 -20.60 -7.92 -20.00
N VAL A 132 -19.44 -7.83 -19.32
CA VAL A 132 -18.32 -6.94 -19.72
C VAL A 132 -17.56 -7.47 -20.93
N ALA A 133 -17.22 -8.76 -20.94
CA ALA A 133 -16.28 -9.35 -21.89
C ALA A 133 -16.88 -10.42 -22.81
N GLY A 134 -18.16 -10.76 -22.63
CA GLY A 134 -18.84 -11.80 -23.42
C GLY A 134 -18.55 -13.24 -22.94
N SER A 135 -17.50 -13.46 -22.17
CA SER A 135 -17.19 -14.74 -21.51
C SER A 135 -16.32 -14.54 -20.27
N ARG A 136 -16.27 -15.56 -19.39
CA ARG A 136 -15.42 -15.55 -18.20
C ARG A 136 -13.93 -15.63 -18.55
N GLU A 137 -13.60 -16.34 -19.61
CA GLU A 137 -12.23 -16.48 -20.13
C GLU A 137 -11.72 -15.13 -20.66
N ALA A 138 -12.51 -14.45 -21.51
CA ALA A 138 -12.15 -13.12 -22.00
C ALA A 138 -12.06 -12.09 -20.85
N PHE A 139 -12.89 -12.22 -19.81
CA PHE A 139 -12.78 -11.39 -18.63
C PHE A 139 -11.51 -11.69 -17.82
N ALA A 140 -11.08 -12.95 -17.73
CA ALA A 140 -9.81 -13.31 -17.09
C ALA A 140 -8.61 -12.68 -17.82
N ASP A 141 -8.66 -12.57 -19.15
CA ASP A 141 -7.64 -11.84 -19.93
C ASP A 141 -7.62 -10.36 -19.52
N LEU A 142 -8.78 -9.70 -19.42
CA LEU A 142 -8.88 -8.31 -18.93
C LEU A 142 -8.37 -8.17 -17.48
N MET A 143 -8.61 -9.16 -16.63
CA MET A 143 -8.08 -9.16 -15.25
C MET A 143 -6.56 -9.15 -15.25
N ASN A 144 -5.92 -9.96 -16.07
CA ASN A 144 -4.46 -10.03 -16.16
C ASN A 144 -3.87 -8.76 -16.78
N GLU A 145 -4.48 -8.21 -17.84
CA GLU A 145 -4.09 -6.92 -18.43
C GLU A 145 -4.19 -5.79 -17.40
N LYS A 146 -5.28 -5.75 -16.61
CA LYS A 146 -5.46 -4.75 -15.55
C LYS A 146 -4.42 -4.91 -14.45
N ALA A 147 -4.16 -6.13 -13.97
CA ALA A 147 -3.15 -6.41 -12.96
C ALA A 147 -1.75 -5.97 -13.44
N GLU A 148 -1.36 -6.29 -14.67
CA GLU A 148 -0.11 -5.84 -15.26
C GLU A 148 -0.02 -4.31 -15.32
N SER A 149 -1.09 -3.63 -15.73
CA SER A 149 -1.15 -2.16 -15.79
C SER A 149 -0.99 -1.48 -14.43
N LEU A 150 -1.37 -2.17 -13.35
CA LEU A 150 -1.20 -1.73 -11.96
C LEU A 150 0.19 -2.04 -11.40
N GLY A 151 1.06 -2.73 -12.17
CA GLY A 151 2.40 -3.10 -11.77
C GLY A 151 2.48 -4.42 -10.99
N CYS A 152 1.44 -5.24 -11.00
CA CYS A 152 1.45 -6.58 -10.42
C CYS A 152 2.42 -7.48 -11.19
N GLN A 153 3.23 -8.27 -10.46
CA GLN A 153 4.26 -9.14 -11.04
C GLN A 153 4.13 -10.59 -10.61
N ASP A 154 3.41 -10.84 -9.52
CA ASP A 154 3.32 -12.14 -8.86
C ASP A 154 1.89 -12.71 -8.91
N SER A 155 1.05 -12.25 -9.86
CA SER A 155 -0.36 -12.62 -9.94
C SER A 155 -0.75 -13.13 -11.32
N HIS A 156 -1.69 -14.08 -11.32
CA HIS A 156 -2.40 -14.51 -12.51
C HIS A 156 -3.84 -14.89 -12.12
N PHE A 157 -4.81 -14.37 -12.85
CA PHE A 157 -6.23 -14.55 -12.61
C PHE A 157 -6.86 -15.40 -13.71
N ALA A 158 -7.45 -16.53 -13.33
CA ALA A 158 -8.07 -17.49 -14.26
C ALA A 158 -9.61 -17.44 -14.25
N ASN A 159 -10.22 -16.71 -13.30
CA ASN A 159 -11.67 -16.55 -13.20
C ASN A 159 -12.05 -15.33 -12.37
N PRO A 160 -13.28 -14.78 -12.53
CA PRO A 160 -13.70 -13.56 -11.86
C PRO A 160 -14.09 -13.75 -10.38
N SER A 161 -14.24 -14.99 -9.92
CA SER A 161 -14.81 -15.28 -8.59
C SER A 161 -13.78 -15.59 -7.52
N GLY A 162 -12.58 -16.04 -7.90
CA GLY A 162 -11.56 -16.54 -6.99
C GLY A 162 -11.74 -18.01 -6.59
N LEU A 163 -12.57 -18.76 -7.29
CA LEU A 163 -12.66 -20.21 -7.13
C LEU A 163 -11.35 -20.88 -7.54
N ASN A 164 -11.12 -22.08 -6.99
CA ASN A 164 -9.84 -22.77 -7.14
C ASN A 164 -9.52 -23.09 -8.60
N ASN A 165 -8.33 -22.68 -9.02
CA ASN A 165 -7.72 -23.04 -10.29
C ASN A 165 -6.19 -23.01 -10.08
N GLU A 166 -5.46 -23.96 -10.65
CA GLU A 166 -4.00 -24.04 -10.49
C GLU A 166 -3.26 -22.80 -11.00
N ASN A 167 -3.86 -22.12 -12.00
CA ASN A 167 -3.33 -20.89 -12.59
C ASN A 167 -3.96 -19.63 -11.97
N HIS A 168 -4.63 -19.73 -10.80
CA HIS A 168 -5.26 -18.59 -10.14
C HIS A 168 -4.52 -18.29 -8.83
N TYR A 169 -3.63 -17.32 -8.86
CA TYR A 169 -2.78 -16.97 -7.73
C TYR A 169 -2.47 -15.47 -7.68
N THR A 170 -2.10 -15.00 -6.51
CA THR A 170 -1.69 -13.61 -6.26
C THR A 170 -0.69 -13.54 -5.13
N SER A 171 -0.04 -12.38 -4.96
CA SER A 171 0.79 -12.05 -3.81
C SER A 171 0.10 -11.02 -2.90
N ALA A 172 0.60 -10.88 -1.66
CA ALA A 172 0.09 -9.85 -0.75
C ALA A 172 0.37 -8.45 -1.28
N TYR A 173 1.50 -8.25 -1.94
CA TYR A 173 1.89 -6.98 -2.55
C TYR A 173 0.96 -6.61 -3.72
N ASP A 174 0.73 -7.55 -4.64
CA ASP A 174 -0.13 -7.30 -5.80
C ASP A 174 -1.59 -7.03 -5.39
N MET A 175 -2.11 -7.77 -4.41
CA MET A 175 -3.44 -7.49 -3.88
C MET A 175 -3.54 -6.12 -3.20
N ALA A 176 -2.46 -5.64 -2.58
CA ALA A 176 -2.43 -4.28 -2.04
C ALA A 176 -2.45 -3.22 -3.16
N LEU A 177 -1.73 -3.43 -4.27
CA LEU A 177 -1.78 -2.56 -5.46
C LEU A 177 -3.18 -2.52 -6.09
N ILE A 178 -3.79 -3.69 -6.30
CA ILE A 178 -5.15 -3.81 -6.83
C ILE A 178 -6.16 -3.10 -5.92
N THR A 179 -6.04 -3.29 -4.62
CA THR A 179 -6.95 -2.65 -3.65
C THR A 179 -6.76 -1.15 -3.62
N ARG A 180 -5.51 -0.68 -3.71
CA ARG A 180 -5.18 0.75 -3.79
C ARG A 180 -5.89 1.41 -4.97
N ALA A 181 -5.85 0.79 -6.16
CA ALA A 181 -6.59 1.28 -7.33
C ALA A 181 -8.12 1.21 -7.12
N ALA A 182 -8.63 0.15 -6.49
CA ALA A 182 -10.06 0.00 -6.28
C ALA A 182 -10.65 1.06 -5.33
N ILE A 183 -9.94 1.45 -4.28
CA ILE A 183 -10.43 2.47 -3.33
C ILE A 183 -10.39 3.90 -3.87
N GLU A 184 -9.73 4.16 -4.99
CA GLU A 184 -9.84 5.43 -5.71
C GLU A 184 -11.24 5.64 -6.29
N ASN A 185 -12.02 4.56 -6.48
CA ASN A 185 -13.39 4.63 -6.94
C ASN A 185 -14.37 4.73 -5.74
N PRO A 186 -15.08 5.86 -5.55
CA PRO A 186 -15.96 6.06 -4.41
C PRO A 186 -17.14 5.07 -4.40
N THR A 187 -17.60 4.58 -5.56
CA THR A 187 -18.65 3.57 -5.65
C THR A 187 -18.19 2.22 -5.12
N PHE A 188 -16.92 1.84 -5.39
CA PHE A 188 -16.33 0.64 -4.78
C PHE A 188 -16.31 0.74 -3.25
N VAL A 189 -15.88 1.89 -2.72
CA VAL A 189 -15.82 2.14 -1.28
C VAL A 189 -17.22 2.08 -0.65
N GLU A 190 -18.21 2.74 -1.28
CA GLU A 190 -19.61 2.72 -0.82
C GLU A 190 -20.15 1.29 -0.76
N ILE A 191 -20.04 0.53 -1.85
CA ILE A 191 -20.61 -0.82 -1.94
C ILE A 191 -19.89 -1.77 -0.98
N SER A 192 -18.57 -1.85 -1.03
CA SER A 192 -17.80 -2.80 -0.20
C SER A 192 -17.85 -2.48 1.30
N GLY A 193 -18.09 -1.20 1.66
CA GLY A 193 -18.27 -0.74 3.03
C GLY A 193 -19.70 -0.89 3.56
N SER A 194 -20.68 -1.12 2.70
CA SER A 194 -22.08 -1.24 3.08
C SER A 194 -22.31 -2.48 3.95
N ARG A 195 -23.16 -2.31 4.99
CA ARG A 195 -23.48 -3.41 5.92
C ARG A 195 -24.43 -4.43 5.33
N THR A 196 -25.48 -3.95 4.67
CA THR A 196 -26.56 -4.78 4.10
C THR A 196 -27.05 -4.11 2.82
N TYR A 197 -27.62 -4.90 1.94
CA TYR A 197 -28.32 -4.42 0.75
C TYR A 197 -29.56 -5.29 0.50
N ARG A 198 -30.48 -4.84 -0.34
CA ARG A 198 -31.70 -5.57 -0.70
C ARG A 198 -31.79 -5.74 -2.20
N LEU A 199 -31.85 -6.99 -2.64
CA LEU A 199 -32.03 -7.37 -4.04
C LEU A 199 -33.53 -7.51 -4.33
N PHE A 200 -33.97 -7.04 -5.50
CA PHE A 200 -35.32 -7.15 -5.98
C PHE A 200 -35.38 -7.93 -7.27
N GLY A 201 -36.53 -8.51 -7.60
CA GLY A 201 -36.77 -9.17 -8.87
C GLY A 201 -36.17 -10.57 -8.99
N LEU A 202 -35.73 -11.19 -7.87
CA LEU A 202 -35.24 -12.54 -7.87
C LEU A 202 -36.36 -13.58 -8.01
N LYS A 203 -36.22 -14.55 -8.91
CA LYS A 203 -37.17 -15.67 -9.07
C LYS A 203 -37.31 -16.51 -7.80
N ARG A 204 -36.19 -16.70 -7.06
CA ARG A 204 -36.16 -17.45 -5.79
C ARG A 204 -36.68 -16.64 -4.59
N ALA A 205 -36.84 -15.33 -4.75
CA ALA A 205 -37.32 -14.43 -3.71
C ALA A 205 -38.36 -13.45 -4.30
N PRO A 206 -39.54 -13.96 -4.67
CA PRO A 206 -40.58 -13.14 -5.33
C PRO A 206 -41.11 -12.04 -4.39
N ILE A 207 -41.62 -10.95 -4.97
CA ILE A 207 -42.04 -9.76 -4.24
C ILE A 207 -43.14 -10.06 -3.23
N GLU A 208 -43.97 -11.09 -3.46
CA GLU A 208 -45.01 -11.53 -2.55
C GLU A 208 -44.47 -12.06 -1.22
N GLU A 209 -43.29 -12.70 -1.24
CA GLU A 209 -42.62 -13.23 -0.05
C GLU A 209 -41.60 -12.22 0.53
N TYR A 210 -41.01 -11.40 -0.34
CA TYR A 210 -40.00 -10.40 0.01
C TYR A 210 -40.41 -9.00 -0.48
N PRO A 211 -41.45 -8.40 0.08
CA PRO A 211 -41.96 -7.11 -0.39
C PRO A 211 -40.95 -5.97 -0.23
N ASP A 212 -40.06 -6.09 0.73
CA ASP A 212 -38.96 -5.14 0.97
C ASP A 212 -37.65 -5.55 0.29
N GLY A 213 -37.67 -6.54 -0.64
CA GLY A 213 -36.48 -7.10 -1.28
C GLY A 213 -35.74 -8.14 -0.44
N PHE A 214 -34.99 -9.01 -1.10
CA PHE A 214 -34.18 -10.06 -0.47
C PHE A 214 -32.94 -9.48 0.20
N PRO A 215 -32.76 -9.64 1.53
CA PRO A 215 -31.64 -9.03 2.24
C PRO A 215 -30.35 -9.82 2.04
N ILE A 216 -29.29 -9.14 1.69
CA ILE A 216 -27.91 -9.64 1.72
C ILE A 216 -27.09 -8.85 2.72
N ALA A 217 -26.08 -9.48 3.31
CA ALA A 217 -25.22 -8.88 4.33
C ALA A 217 -23.76 -9.02 3.99
N ASN A 218 -22.98 -8.04 4.42
CA ASN A 218 -21.55 -8.03 4.23
C ASN A 218 -20.85 -9.06 5.12
N HIS A 219 -20.03 -9.89 4.53
CA HIS A 219 -19.22 -10.88 5.24
C HIS A 219 -18.00 -10.26 5.93
N HIS A 220 -17.62 -9.01 5.59
CA HIS A 220 -16.46 -8.33 6.15
C HIS A 220 -16.76 -7.72 7.53
N ARG A 221 -16.63 -8.53 8.57
CA ARG A 221 -17.06 -8.17 9.94
C ARG A 221 -16.25 -7.03 10.58
N MET A 222 -15.02 -6.73 10.12
CA MET A 222 -14.22 -5.62 10.66
C MET A 222 -14.80 -4.25 10.32
N CYS A 223 -15.56 -4.13 9.23
CA CYS A 223 -16.24 -2.89 8.84
C CYS A 223 -17.60 -2.71 9.53
N ILE A 224 -18.10 -3.72 10.26
CA ILE A 224 -19.46 -3.73 10.83
C ILE A 224 -19.39 -3.48 12.34
N GLN A 225 -19.90 -2.32 12.78
CA GLN A 225 -20.03 -1.99 14.19
C GLN A 225 -20.81 -3.06 14.96
N ASN A 226 -20.46 -3.27 16.21
CA ASN A 226 -21.03 -4.26 17.13
C ASN A 226 -20.74 -5.72 16.77
N THR A 227 -19.79 -6.01 15.88
CA THR A 227 -19.19 -7.34 15.76
C THR A 227 -17.99 -7.48 16.69
N GLU A 228 -17.63 -8.71 17.09
CA GLU A 228 -16.47 -8.98 17.96
C GLU A 228 -15.13 -8.56 17.35
N VAL A 229 -15.07 -8.48 16.03
CA VAL A 229 -13.86 -8.16 15.27
C VAL A 229 -13.90 -6.77 14.63
N TYR A 230 -14.90 -5.95 14.99
CA TYR A 230 -14.97 -4.57 14.49
C TYR A 230 -13.67 -3.81 14.75
N TYR A 231 -13.16 -3.14 13.72
CA TYR A 231 -11.98 -2.31 13.82
C TYR A 231 -12.35 -0.83 13.57
N PRO A 232 -12.14 0.05 14.56
CA PRO A 232 -12.46 1.47 14.39
C PRO A 232 -11.63 2.09 13.26
N GLY A 233 -12.32 2.69 12.29
CA GLY A 233 -11.70 3.25 11.08
C GLY A 233 -11.72 2.31 9.88
N ALA A 234 -12.03 1.01 10.03
CA ALA A 234 -12.22 0.13 8.87
C ALA A 234 -13.47 0.54 8.09
N PHE A 235 -13.30 0.75 6.77
CA PHE A 235 -14.38 1.28 5.94
C PHE A 235 -14.73 0.42 4.73
N CYS A 236 -13.82 -0.40 4.21
CA CYS A 236 -14.10 -1.31 3.11
C CYS A 236 -13.12 -2.49 3.06
N GLY A 237 -13.34 -3.43 2.16
CA GLY A 237 -12.47 -4.57 1.90
C GLY A 237 -13.22 -5.81 1.48
N LYS A 238 -12.57 -6.98 1.55
CA LYS A 238 -13.15 -8.25 1.12
C LYS A 238 -12.58 -9.43 1.88
N THR A 239 -13.43 -10.37 2.27
CA THR A 239 -13.05 -11.68 2.83
C THR A 239 -12.96 -12.73 1.74
N GLY A 240 -12.12 -13.74 1.94
CA GLY A 240 -12.07 -14.92 1.09
C GLY A 240 -11.77 -16.18 1.89
N TYR A 241 -12.25 -17.32 1.38
CA TYR A 241 -11.95 -18.64 1.90
C TYR A 241 -12.18 -19.70 0.84
N THR A 242 -11.21 -20.56 0.65
CA THR A 242 -11.35 -21.89 0.07
C THR A 242 -10.51 -22.87 0.89
N SER A 243 -10.70 -24.17 0.69
CA SER A 243 -9.88 -25.18 1.39
C SER A 243 -8.39 -25.10 1.03
N LEU A 244 -8.04 -24.61 -0.17
CA LEU A 244 -6.66 -24.43 -0.63
C LEU A 244 -6.07 -23.08 -0.22
N ALA A 245 -6.87 -22.00 -0.27
CA ALA A 245 -6.43 -20.66 0.07
C ALA A 245 -6.29 -20.42 1.57
N GLY A 246 -6.98 -21.21 2.40
CA GLY A 246 -7.21 -20.83 3.79
C GLY A 246 -8.05 -19.55 3.88
N ASN A 247 -7.95 -18.83 4.99
CA ASN A 247 -8.61 -17.54 5.14
C ASN A 247 -7.77 -16.43 4.49
N THR A 248 -8.40 -15.63 3.66
CA THR A 248 -7.80 -14.42 3.07
C THR A 248 -8.62 -13.20 3.44
N LEU A 249 -7.98 -12.05 3.61
CA LEU A 249 -8.65 -10.83 4.02
C LEU A 249 -7.92 -9.61 3.47
N VAL A 250 -8.68 -8.69 2.90
CA VAL A 250 -8.24 -7.32 2.60
C VAL A 250 -9.10 -6.36 3.42
N THR A 251 -8.47 -5.43 4.12
CA THR A 251 -9.15 -4.41 4.91
C THR A 251 -8.50 -3.05 4.70
N CYS A 252 -9.29 -2.06 4.36
CA CYS A 252 -8.89 -0.67 4.31
C CYS A 252 -9.39 0.04 5.57
N ALA A 253 -8.53 0.82 6.19
CA ALA A 253 -8.87 1.59 7.38
C ALA A 253 -8.24 2.98 7.32
N GLU A 254 -8.95 3.98 7.85
CA GLU A 254 -8.48 5.35 7.96
C GLU A 254 -8.43 5.79 9.42
N ARG A 255 -7.37 6.51 9.77
CA ARG A 255 -7.22 7.15 11.08
C ARG A 255 -6.33 8.39 10.96
N ASN A 256 -6.84 9.54 11.42
CA ASN A 256 -6.11 10.81 11.43
C ASN A 256 -5.56 11.23 10.05
N GLY A 257 -6.32 10.99 8.98
CA GLY A 257 -5.95 11.34 7.61
C GLY A 257 -4.87 10.44 7.00
N MET A 258 -4.58 9.28 7.59
CA MET A 258 -3.74 8.24 7.00
C MET A 258 -4.59 7.01 6.69
N THR A 259 -4.55 6.57 5.44
CA THR A 259 -5.29 5.40 4.96
C THR A 259 -4.36 4.20 4.81
N LEU A 260 -4.69 3.10 5.46
CA LEU A 260 -3.92 1.86 5.41
C LEU A 260 -4.70 0.76 4.68
N ILE A 261 -3.99 -0.04 3.90
CA ILE A 261 -4.47 -1.26 3.27
C ILE A 261 -3.71 -2.44 3.87
N ALA A 262 -4.41 -3.33 4.55
CA ALA A 262 -3.86 -4.57 5.08
C ALA A 262 -4.36 -5.76 4.26
N VAL A 263 -3.45 -6.62 3.84
CA VAL A 263 -3.75 -7.87 3.13
C VAL A 263 -3.18 -9.04 3.93
N VAL A 264 -4.00 -10.07 4.12
CA VAL A 264 -3.63 -11.34 4.77
C VAL A 264 -3.97 -12.49 3.85
N LEU A 265 -2.99 -13.35 3.59
CA LEU A 265 -3.10 -14.53 2.74
C LEU A 265 -2.75 -15.80 3.53
N ASN A 266 -3.51 -16.88 3.32
CA ASN A 266 -3.41 -18.15 4.03
C ASN A 266 -3.38 -17.98 5.56
N GLY A 267 -4.45 -17.39 6.10
CA GLY A 267 -4.52 -16.86 7.46
C GLY A 267 -4.80 -17.86 8.58
N HIS A 268 -4.88 -19.17 8.34
CA HIS A 268 -5.07 -20.23 9.35
C HIS A 268 -6.13 -19.92 10.43
N GLN A 269 -7.24 -19.24 10.06
CA GLN A 269 -8.29 -18.71 10.95
C GLN A 269 -7.86 -17.48 11.80
N THR A 270 -6.68 -16.92 11.59
CA THR A 270 -6.18 -15.72 12.30
C THR A 270 -6.31 -14.44 11.49
N HIS A 271 -6.94 -14.49 10.32
CA HIS A 271 -7.04 -13.36 9.39
C HIS A 271 -7.52 -12.06 10.02
N TYR A 272 -8.49 -12.09 10.95
CA TYR A 272 -8.95 -10.88 11.66
C TYR A 272 -7.92 -10.37 12.67
N SER A 273 -7.32 -11.25 13.48
CA SER A 273 -6.30 -10.85 14.46
C SER A 273 -5.02 -10.36 13.78
N ASP A 274 -4.61 -11.02 12.69
CA ASP A 274 -3.44 -10.63 11.91
C ASP A 274 -3.66 -9.28 11.22
N THR A 275 -4.84 -9.07 10.61
CA THR A 275 -5.20 -7.77 10.03
C THR A 275 -5.21 -6.66 11.08
N LYS A 276 -5.77 -6.92 12.27
CA LYS A 276 -5.72 -5.95 13.38
C LYS A 276 -4.27 -5.61 13.75
N THR A 277 -3.40 -6.62 13.87
CA THR A 277 -1.98 -6.43 14.18
C THR A 277 -1.29 -5.56 13.13
N LEU A 278 -1.56 -5.80 11.83
CA LEU A 278 -1.00 -5.02 10.74
C LEU A 278 -1.47 -3.55 10.77
N LEU A 279 -2.77 -3.32 10.96
CA LEU A 279 -3.33 -1.97 11.02
C LEU A 279 -2.85 -1.21 12.26
N ASP A 280 -2.86 -1.85 13.43
CA ASP A 280 -2.33 -1.25 14.67
C ASP A 280 -0.85 -0.91 14.50
N PHE A 281 -0.05 -1.82 13.93
CA PHE A 281 1.36 -1.56 13.66
C PHE A 281 1.55 -0.31 12.79
N GLY A 282 0.80 -0.18 11.70
CA GLY A 282 0.87 0.98 10.82
C GLY A 282 0.47 2.27 11.55
N PHE A 283 -0.71 2.28 12.16
CA PHE A 283 -1.22 3.48 12.83
C PHE A 283 -0.44 3.87 14.08
N ASP A 284 0.12 2.93 14.82
CA ASP A 284 0.81 3.24 16.08
C ASP A 284 2.26 3.69 15.87
N ASN A 285 2.91 3.22 14.81
CA ASN A 285 4.33 3.48 14.57
C ASN A 285 4.63 4.55 13.51
N PHE A 286 3.69 4.87 12.61
CA PHE A 286 3.95 5.76 11.48
C PHE A 286 3.06 7.00 11.50
N GLN A 287 3.51 8.03 10.79
CA GLN A 287 2.80 9.28 10.56
C GLN A 287 2.93 9.72 9.10
N SER A 288 1.88 10.36 8.61
CA SER A 288 1.88 11.05 7.32
C SER A 288 2.31 12.49 7.52
N LEU A 289 3.32 12.94 6.76
CA LEU A 289 3.81 14.33 6.77
C LEU A 289 3.59 14.91 5.37
N ARG A 290 2.80 15.98 5.30
CA ARG A 290 2.56 16.68 4.03
C ARG A 290 3.84 17.35 3.57
N VAL A 291 4.28 17.07 2.34
CA VAL A 291 5.55 17.58 1.82
C VAL A 291 5.57 19.09 1.74
N SER A 292 4.48 19.74 1.33
CA SER A 292 4.38 21.21 1.21
C SER A 292 4.61 21.95 2.52
N ASP A 293 4.41 21.31 3.67
CA ASP A 293 4.54 21.96 5.00
C ASP A 293 6.00 21.99 5.49
N TYR A 294 6.85 21.11 4.97
CA TYR A 294 8.22 20.90 5.46
C TYR A 294 9.30 21.10 4.40
N GLU A 295 9.01 20.86 3.13
CA GLU A 295 10.00 20.95 2.05
C GLU A 295 10.35 22.41 1.75
N THR A 296 11.61 22.76 1.87
CA THR A 296 12.10 24.13 1.64
C THR A 296 12.97 24.27 0.41
N LYS A 297 13.63 23.18 -0.01
CA LYS A 297 14.59 23.20 -1.13
C LYS A 297 13.90 23.27 -2.50
N TYR A 298 12.74 22.63 -2.63
CA TYR A 298 12.01 22.53 -3.89
C TYR A 298 10.74 23.38 -3.94
N THR A 299 10.43 24.16 -2.90
CA THR A 299 9.23 25.02 -2.83
C THR A 299 9.29 26.26 -3.72
N SER A 300 10.51 26.75 -4.01
CA SER A 300 10.73 27.88 -4.92
C SER A 300 11.89 27.55 -5.84
N ILE A 301 11.59 26.94 -6.97
CA ILE A 301 12.57 26.86 -8.04
C ILE A 301 12.61 28.23 -8.70
N THR A 302 13.58 29.02 -8.29
CA THR A 302 13.90 30.30 -8.92
C THR A 302 14.57 30.08 -10.27
N ASN A 303 14.59 31.12 -11.10
CA ASN A 303 15.00 31.15 -12.52
C ASN A 303 16.37 30.53 -12.85
N ASP A 304 17.16 30.11 -11.85
CA ASP A 304 18.52 29.61 -12.02
C ASP A 304 18.65 28.07 -11.99
N MET A 305 17.56 27.33 -11.79
CA MET A 305 17.62 25.86 -11.79
C MET A 305 17.35 25.28 -13.17
N LEU A 306 18.26 24.39 -13.61
CA LEU A 306 18.07 23.54 -14.79
C LEU A 306 17.18 22.34 -14.39
N ILE A 307 15.96 22.27 -14.90
CA ILE A 307 15.07 21.12 -14.77
C ILE A 307 15.20 20.28 -16.03
N GLY A 308 15.77 19.09 -15.91
CA GLY A 308 16.00 18.21 -17.07
C GLY A 308 16.89 18.84 -18.17
N GLY A 309 17.80 19.76 -17.80
CA GLY A 309 18.66 20.46 -18.73
C GLY A 309 18.00 21.64 -19.45
N ILE A 310 16.76 21.99 -19.12
CA ILE A 310 16.03 23.14 -19.67
C ILE A 310 16.11 24.27 -18.62
N PRO A 311 16.65 25.46 -18.97
CA PRO A 311 16.56 26.62 -18.08
C PRO A 311 15.09 26.91 -17.78
N SER A 312 14.73 27.09 -16.51
CA SER A 312 13.44 27.66 -16.15
C SER A 312 13.42 29.09 -16.69
N GLY A 313 12.88 29.28 -17.89
CA GLY A 313 12.81 30.62 -18.52
C GLY A 313 11.94 31.57 -17.70
N GLU A 314 12.13 32.87 -17.92
CA GLU A 314 11.28 33.92 -17.30
C GLU A 314 9.79 33.56 -17.48
N GLY A 315 9.10 33.30 -16.36
CA GLY A 315 7.66 33.09 -16.34
C GLY A 315 7.16 31.71 -15.94
N ILE A 316 8.03 30.68 -15.74
CA ILE A 316 7.58 29.37 -15.25
C ILE A 316 7.71 29.33 -13.74
N SER A 317 6.59 29.47 -13.04
CA SER A 317 6.53 29.23 -11.60
C SER A 317 6.16 27.77 -11.35
N LEU A 318 7.04 27.04 -10.66
CA LEU A 318 6.78 25.65 -10.22
C LEU A 318 6.36 25.64 -8.77
N THR A 319 5.49 24.73 -8.42
CA THR A 319 5.04 24.51 -7.04
C THR A 319 4.93 23.02 -6.78
N LEU A 320 5.13 22.63 -5.53
CA LEU A 320 4.82 21.27 -5.07
C LEU A 320 3.31 21.08 -4.98
N SER A 321 2.85 19.89 -5.30
CA SER A 321 1.47 19.48 -5.03
C SER A 321 1.17 19.63 -3.53
N GLN A 322 0.00 20.14 -3.22
CA GLN A 322 -0.44 20.39 -1.84
C GLN A 322 -0.93 19.11 -1.14
N SER A 323 -1.27 18.08 -1.90
CA SER A 323 -1.81 16.81 -1.39
C SER A 323 -0.73 15.78 -1.09
N ASP A 324 0.49 15.96 -1.64
CA ASP A 324 1.52 14.94 -1.59
C ASP A 324 2.15 14.83 -0.18
N SER A 325 2.36 13.61 0.27
CA SER A 325 2.87 13.29 1.59
C SER A 325 3.99 12.26 1.55
N ILE A 326 4.71 12.15 2.65
CA ILE A 326 5.62 11.04 2.95
C ILE A 326 5.21 10.35 4.24
N ILE A 327 5.53 9.07 4.33
CA ILE A 327 5.27 8.26 5.52
C ILE A 327 6.60 7.93 6.20
N VAL A 328 6.73 8.35 7.44
CA VAL A 328 7.92 8.09 8.24
C VAL A 328 7.53 7.52 9.62
N PRO A 329 8.44 6.85 10.34
CA PRO A 329 8.21 6.53 11.74
C PRO A 329 7.84 7.76 12.56
N LYS A 330 6.94 7.64 13.55
CA LYS A 330 6.53 8.76 14.42
C LYS A 330 7.69 9.40 15.19
N THR A 331 8.77 8.65 15.36
CA THR A 331 10.00 9.10 16.01
C THR A 331 10.94 9.83 15.06
N ALA A 332 10.69 9.80 13.75
CA ALA A 332 11.48 10.47 12.73
C ALA A 332 10.88 11.84 12.38
N ALA A 333 11.76 12.77 11.99
CA ALA A 333 11.39 14.06 11.43
C ALA A 333 11.38 14.00 9.88
N PHE A 334 10.72 14.95 9.23
CA PHE A 334 10.76 15.07 7.77
C PHE A 334 12.19 15.20 7.21
N SER A 335 13.07 15.91 7.94
CA SER A 335 14.48 16.12 7.57
C SER A 335 15.31 14.83 7.54
N ASP A 336 14.84 13.75 8.15
CA ASP A 336 15.55 12.46 8.17
C ASP A 336 15.34 11.68 6.86
N ALA A 337 14.32 12.05 6.07
CA ALA A 337 14.09 11.53 4.73
C ALA A 337 15.02 12.20 3.71
N GLN A 338 15.62 11.40 2.84
CA GLN A 338 16.48 11.86 1.77
C GLN A 338 15.66 12.14 0.51
N ALA A 339 15.77 13.36 -0.02
CA ALA A 339 15.07 13.79 -1.23
C ALA A 339 15.97 13.64 -2.47
N SER A 340 15.43 13.05 -3.53
CA SER A 340 16.05 12.95 -4.85
C SER A 340 15.08 13.37 -5.94
N LEU A 341 15.58 14.08 -6.96
CA LEU A 341 14.77 14.54 -8.08
C LEU A 341 14.76 13.49 -9.19
N ASN A 342 13.57 13.14 -9.67
CA ASN A 342 13.35 12.21 -10.78
C ASN A 342 12.57 12.92 -11.90
N TYR A 343 13.07 12.80 -13.12
CA TYR A 343 12.44 13.37 -14.33
C TYR A 343 11.68 12.31 -15.14
N ASP A 344 11.93 11.04 -14.90
CA ASP A 344 11.16 9.94 -15.49
C ASP A 344 9.85 9.79 -14.72
N LEU A 345 8.81 10.45 -15.23
CA LEU A 345 7.51 10.47 -14.58
C LEU A 345 6.71 9.22 -14.96
N PRO A 346 6.02 8.58 -13.98
CA PRO A 346 5.11 7.49 -14.28
C PRO A 346 3.89 8.00 -15.08
N SER A 347 3.21 7.11 -15.78
CA SER A 347 1.99 7.43 -16.53
C SER A 347 0.86 7.99 -15.66
N SER A 348 0.88 7.68 -14.36
CA SER A 348 -0.04 8.17 -13.34
C SER A 348 0.31 9.56 -12.78
N ALA A 349 1.39 10.19 -13.28
CA ALA A 349 1.76 11.53 -12.81
C ALA A 349 0.66 12.56 -13.14
N PRO A 350 0.41 13.53 -12.23
CA PRO A 350 -0.56 14.59 -12.49
C PRO A 350 -0.27 15.35 -13.78
N SER A 351 -1.32 15.79 -14.46
CA SER A 351 -1.19 16.65 -15.62
C SER A 351 -0.44 17.93 -15.24
N GLY A 352 0.57 18.31 -16.06
CA GLY A 352 1.43 19.48 -15.77
C GLY A 352 2.59 19.21 -14.80
N ALA A 353 2.76 17.98 -14.31
CA ALA A 353 3.96 17.59 -13.58
C ALA A 353 5.19 17.64 -14.50
N VAL A 354 6.28 18.22 -14.01
CA VAL A 354 7.55 18.35 -14.77
C VAL A 354 8.67 17.54 -14.13
N ALA A 355 8.55 17.22 -12.86
CA ALA A 355 9.47 16.35 -12.12
C ALA A 355 8.78 15.78 -10.88
N GLN A 356 9.36 14.73 -10.32
CA GLN A 356 8.96 14.12 -9.07
C GLN A 356 10.12 14.26 -8.07
N VAL A 357 9.85 14.76 -6.89
CA VAL A 357 10.76 14.66 -5.73
C VAL A 357 10.44 13.36 -5.01
N ARG A 358 11.34 12.41 -5.09
CA ARG A 358 11.22 11.10 -4.45
C ARG A 358 11.92 11.12 -3.10
N TYR A 359 11.24 10.63 -2.07
CA TYR A 359 11.79 10.56 -0.72
C TYR A 359 12.09 9.11 -0.32
N THR A 360 13.23 8.94 0.34
CA THR A 360 13.65 7.66 0.92
C THR A 360 14.08 7.84 2.38
N TYR A 361 13.82 6.83 3.19
CA TYR A 361 14.23 6.75 4.59
C TYR A 361 14.87 5.37 4.82
N GLU A 362 16.14 5.32 5.24
CA GLU A 362 16.91 4.06 5.33
C GLU A 362 16.80 3.21 4.04
N ASP A 363 16.99 3.84 2.88
CA ASP A 363 16.87 3.24 1.54
C ASP A 363 15.46 2.72 1.17
N ARG A 364 14.45 2.93 2.04
CA ARG A 364 13.04 2.59 1.76
C ARG A 364 12.36 3.77 1.09
N TYR A 365 11.58 3.49 0.07
CA TYR A 365 10.67 4.48 -0.50
C TYR A 365 9.58 4.86 0.52
N VAL A 366 9.42 6.14 0.79
CA VAL A 366 8.45 6.65 1.78
C VAL A 366 7.45 7.66 1.21
N GLY A 367 7.50 7.91 -0.08
CA GLY A 367 6.57 8.79 -0.78
C GLY A 367 7.27 9.72 -1.77
N CYS A 368 6.48 10.50 -2.46
CA CYS A 368 6.98 11.50 -3.41
C CYS A 368 6.10 12.74 -3.43
N ALA A 369 6.63 13.80 -4.04
CA ALA A 369 5.84 14.99 -4.36
C ALA A 369 6.11 15.41 -5.80
N TYR A 370 5.06 15.85 -6.50
CA TYR A 370 5.18 16.31 -7.88
C TYR A 370 5.44 17.82 -7.93
N LEU A 371 6.40 18.20 -8.76
CA LEU A 371 6.62 19.58 -9.16
C LEU A 371 5.75 19.86 -10.39
N CYS A 372 4.72 20.67 -10.19
CA CYS A 372 3.76 21.06 -11.23
C CYS A 372 3.92 22.53 -11.60
N ARG A 373 3.50 22.93 -12.81
CA ARG A 373 3.33 24.33 -13.14
C ARG A 373 2.24 24.92 -12.25
N ARG A 374 2.46 26.15 -11.76
CA ARG A 374 1.57 26.78 -10.78
C ARG A 374 0.12 26.91 -11.29
N GLU A 375 -0.08 27.10 -12.58
CA GLU A 375 -1.41 27.19 -13.19
C GLU A 375 -2.13 25.82 -13.17
N ASP A 376 -1.41 24.74 -13.45
CA ASP A 376 -1.95 23.39 -13.50
C ASP A 376 -2.20 22.82 -12.09
N ALA A 377 -1.37 23.19 -11.09
CA ALA A 377 -1.56 22.82 -9.70
C ALA A 377 -2.85 23.41 -9.09
N ARG A 378 -3.29 24.59 -9.56
CA ARG A 378 -4.59 25.19 -9.16
C ARG A 378 -5.77 24.44 -9.77
N ALA A 379 -5.64 23.94 -10.98
CA ALA A 379 -6.68 23.16 -11.66
C ALA A 379 -6.88 21.77 -11.03
N ALA A 380 -5.81 21.16 -10.50
CA ALA A 380 -5.86 19.85 -9.84
C ALA A 380 -6.47 19.90 -8.42
N ASN A 381 -6.58 21.08 -7.80
CA ASN A 381 -7.17 21.25 -6.47
C ASN A 381 -8.16 22.43 -6.40
N PRO A 382 -9.38 22.29 -6.95
CA PRO A 382 -10.36 23.38 -7.00
C PRO A 382 -10.79 23.90 -5.62
N SER A 383 -10.64 23.08 -4.56
CA SER A 383 -10.99 23.50 -3.18
C SER A 383 -10.00 24.54 -2.63
N ALA A 384 -8.73 24.48 -3.01
CA ALA A 384 -7.71 25.48 -2.61
C ALA A 384 -7.91 26.82 -3.34
N ALA A 385 -8.37 26.79 -4.59
CA ALA A 385 -8.68 28.00 -5.36
C ALA A 385 -9.87 28.80 -4.78
N MET A 386 -10.84 28.10 -4.18
CA MET A 386 -11.97 28.76 -3.50
C MET A 386 -11.58 29.40 -2.15
N ALA A 387 -10.60 28.82 -1.45
CA ALA A 387 -10.12 29.37 -0.16
C ALA A 387 -9.28 30.66 -0.36
N GLU A 388 -8.47 30.74 -1.42
CA GLU A 388 -7.73 31.98 -1.74
C GLU A 388 -8.65 33.11 -2.25
N HIS A 389 -9.74 32.78 -2.95
CA HIS A 389 -10.70 33.80 -3.39
C HIS A 389 -11.51 34.36 -2.21
N ALA A 390 -11.80 33.52 -1.20
CA ALA A 390 -12.48 33.99 0.02
C ALA A 390 -11.59 34.92 0.87
N ILE A 391 -10.26 34.70 0.87
CA ILE A 391 -9.31 35.54 1.59
C ILE A 391 -9.09 36.87 0.86
N THR A 392 -9.16 36.91 -0.48
CA THR A 392 -9.00 38.15 -1.26
C THR A 392 -10.26 39.02 -1.29
N GLU A 393 -11.46 38.46 -1.13
CA GLU A 393 -12.70 39.22 -1.01
C GLU A 393 -12.88 39.85 0.38
N ASP A 394 -12.45 39.17 1.45
CA ASP A 394 -12.53 39.72 2.82
C ASP A 394 -11.51 40.84 3.09
N THR A 395 -10.36 40.86 2.36
CA THR A 395 -9.37 41.94 2.46
C THR A 395 -9.68 43.14 1.58
N ALA A 396 -10.60 43.05 0.62
CA ALA A 396 -11.00 44.16 -0.24
C ALA A 396 -12.14 45.02 0.35
N ALA A 397 -12.83 44.54 1.40
CA ALA A 397 -13.99 45.20 1.99
C ALA A 397 -13.67 46.16 3.14
N GLU A 398 -12.43 46.24 3.62
CA GLU A 398 -12.03 47.09 4.78
C GLU A 398 -11.13 48.31 4.47
N MET A 399 -10.95 48.71 3.22
CA MET A 399 -10.15 49.90 2.90
C MET A 399 -10.87 50.89 1.99
N GLU A 400 -11.91 51.52 2.50
CA GLU A 400 -12.37 52.84 2.01
C GLU A 400 -12.71 53.75 3.20
N SER A 401 -11.80 54.68 3.54
CA SER A 401 -12.06 56.10 3.90
C SER A 401 -10.78 56.85 4.19
N PRO A 402 -10.76 58.24 4.11
CA PRO A 402 -9.95 58.90 3.08
C PRO A 402 -8.81 59.79 3.61
N ALA A 403 -7.91 60.07 2.66
CA ALA A 403 -7.06 61.26 2.48
C ALA A 403 -6.58 62.09 3.67
N GLN A 404 -5.26 62.24 3.76
CA GLN A 404 -4.55 63.52 3.88
C GLN A 404 -3.07 63.37 3.53
N GLU A 405 -2.63 64.09 2.50
CA GLU A 405 -1.26 64.53 2.20
C GLU A 405 -0.91 65.80 3.02
N PRO A 406 0.30 66.40 2.96
CA PRO A 406 1.65 65.87 2.68
C PRO A 406 2.70 66.36 3.73
N LEU A 407 3.97 66.01 3.62
CA LEU A 407 5.10 67.00 3.62
C LEU A 407 6.48 66.30 3.52
N LEU A 408 7.25 66.87 2.63
CA LEU A 408 8.64 66.68 2.25
C LEU A 408 9.66 66.77 3.39
N ALA A 409 10.77 66.04 3.32
CA ALA A 409 12.11 66.57 3.54
C ALA A 409 13.22 65.62 3.01
N GLU A 410 14.06 66.23 2.21
CA GLU A 410 15.31 65.78 1.61
C GLU A 410 16.44 65.54 2.63
N SER A 411 17.41 64.70 2.28
CA SER A 411 18.85 65.04 2.11
C SER A 411 19.69 63.75 2.15
N SER A 412 20.37 63.46 1.13
CA SER A 412 21.70 63.82 0.60
C SER A 412 22.82 62.91 1.12
N ALA A 413 23.38 62.18 0.14
CA ALA A 413 24.79 62.05 -0.21
C ALA A 413 25.81 61.45 0.79
N ALA A 414 26.55 60.45 0.44
CA ALA A 414 27.87 60.59 -0.16
C ALA A 414 28.57 59.22 -0.40
N ALA A 415 29.26 59.21 -1.50
CA ALA A 415 30.13 58.15 -2.00
C ALA A 415 31.46 58.03 -1.27
N SER A 416 32.09 56.88 -1.27
CA SER A 416 33.55 56.83 -1.54
C SER A 416 33.98 55.42 -1.95
N ALA A 417 34.75 55.42 -3.04
CA ALA A 417 35.48 54.30 -3.62
C ALA A 417 36.84 54.11 -2.94
N SER A 418 37.39 52.91 -3.00
CA SER A 418 38.82 52.57 -3.13
C SER A 418 38.92 51.04 -3.13
N GLU A 419 39.43 50.51 -4.09
CA GLU A 419 40.74 50.31 -4.72
C GLU A 419 41.16 48.82 -4.62
N GLU A 420 41.46 48.29 -5.78
CA GLU A 420 42.09 47.00 -6.06
C GLU A 420 43.46 46.83 -5.40
N THR A 421 43.79 45.61 -4.97
CA THR A 421 45.19 45.16 -5.00
C THR A 421 45.23 43.64 -5.15
N GLN A 422 45.77 43.20 -6.29
CA GLN A 422 46.30 41.84 -6.48
C GLN A 422 47.68 41.74 -5.81
N PRO A 423 48.12 40.59 -5.34
CA PRO A 423 49.54 40.27 -5.28
C PRO A 423 49.91 39.06 -6.12
N GLN A 424 51.08 39.25 -6.67
CA GLN A 424 51.87 38.48 -7.58
C GLN A 424 52.21 37.05 -7.09
N ILE A 425 52.49 36.20 -8.09
CA ILE A 425 53.06 34.89 -7.99
C ILE A 425 54.56 35.00 -7.72
N GLU A 426 55.05 34.38 -6.65
CA GLU A 426 56.45 34.04 -6.48
C GLU A 426 56.67 32.53 -6.46
N GLU A 427 57.47 32.05 -7.42
CA GLU A 427 58.09 30.71 -7.44
C GLU A 427 59.03 30.57 -6.27
N HIS A 428 58.88 29.52 -5.48
CA HIS A 428 59.95 29.04 -4.61
C HIS A 428 60.19 27.52 -4.76
N LYS A 429 61.46 27.26 -5.02
CA LYS A 429 62.15 25.98 -5.23
C LYS A 429 61.95 24.96 -4.11
N ASP A 430 62.04 23.72 -4.53
CA ASP A 430 62.21 22.49 -3.77
C ASP A 430 63.07 22.62 -2.51
N SER A 431 62.50 22.26 -1.36
CA SER A 431 63.24 21.77 -0.20
C SER A 431 62.54 20.53 0.35
N ALA A 432 63.25 19.41 0.30
CA ALA A 432 62.82 18.13 0.85
C ALA A 432 62.57 18.25 2.35
N LEU A 433 61.30 18.17 2.75
CA LEU A 433 60.89 18.17 4.15
C LEU A 433 60.99 16.76 4.72
N ASN A 434 61.99 16.57 5.56
CA ASN A 434 62.20 15.34 6.32
C ASN A 434 61.20 15.34 7.51
N ILE A 435 59.95 14.82 7.28
CA ILE A 435 58.89 14.77 8.28
C ILE A 435 59.14 13.55 9.20
N ARG A 436 59.67 13.79 10.38
CA ARG A 436 59.65 12.81 11.47
C ARG A 436 58.23 12.68 12.02
N ILE A 437 57.52 11.62 11.62
CA ILE A 437 56.20 11.30 12.14
C ILE A 437 56.34 10.84 13.61
N PRO A 438 55.66 11.46 14.59
CA PRO A 438 55.67 11.00 15.98
C PRO A 438 55.09 9.58 16.06
N ALA A 439 55.68 8.71 16.88
CA ALA A 439 55.30 7.31 17.03
C ALA A 439 53.81 7.08 17.33
N GLY A 440 53.14 8.08 17.94
CA GLY A 440 51.67 8.05 18.16
C GLY A 440 50.84 8.20 16.90
N ALA A 441 51.30 8.99 15.92
CA ALA A 441 50.57 9.19 14.66
C ALA A 441 50.64 7.94 13.77
N ALA A 442 51.76 7.21 13.80
CA ALA A 442 51.90 5.92 13.09
C ALA A 442 50.97 4.84 13.67
N ALA A 443 50.74 4.83 15.00
CA ALA A 443 49.83 3.89 15.64
C ALA A 443 48.35 4.18 15.28
N ILE A 444 47.96 5.46 15.21
CA ILE A 444 46.59 5.88 14.80
C ILE A 444 46.37 5.53 13.32
N PHE A 445 47.33 5.78 12.44
CA PHE A 445 47.25 5.44 11.03
C PHE A 445 47.13 3.92 10.83
N GLY A 446 47.92 3.12 11.56
CA GLY A 446 47.81 1.66 11.58
C GLY A 446 46.45 1.15 12.04
N ALA A 447 45.84 1.77 13.06
CA ALA A 447 44.51 1.43 13.55
C ALA A 447 43.41 1.75 12.51
N LEU A 448 43.49 2.91 11.83
CA LEU A 448 42.55 3.30 10.77
C LEU A 448 42.64 2.37 9.55
N VAL A 449 43.85 2.00 9.13
CA VAL A 449 44.06 1.04 8.04
C VAL A 449 43.49 -0.34 8.41
N SER A 450 43.70 -0.79 9.66
CA SER A 450 43.15 -2.05 10.16
C SER A 450 41.63 -2.05 10.19
N LEU A 451 41.02 -0.94 10.60
CA LEU A 451 39.56 -0.77 10.58
C LEU A 451 39.00 -0.80 9.15
N GLY A 452 39.69 -0.14 8.21
CA GLY A 452 39.33 -0.17 6.79
C GLY A 452 39.38 -1.58 6.19
N VAL A 453 40.42 -2.37 6.52
CA VAL A 453 40.55 -3.76 6.07
C VAL A 453 39.45 -4.64 6.67
N ILE A 454 39.15 -4.48 7.96
CA ILE A 454 38.08 -5.22 8.63
C ILE A 454 36.69 -4.88 7.99
N SER A 455 36.43 -3.59 7.75
CA SER A 455 35.21 -3.16 7.07
C SER A 455 35.07 -3.74 5.67
N ALA A 456 36.17 -3.74 4.88
CA ALA A 456 36.19 -4.35 3.55
C ALA A 456 35.90 -5.87 3.59
N ILE A 457 36.48 -6.57 4.58
CA ILE A 457 36.22 -8.00 4.79
C ILE A 457 34.73 -8.25 5.16
N VAL A 458 34.16 -7.44 6.06
CA VAL A 458 32.77 -7.56 6.47
C VAL A 458 31.82 -7.31 5.29
N ILE A 459 32.09 -6.28 4.48
CA ILE A 459 31.29 -5.99 3.27
C ILE A 459 31.39 -7.15 2.27
N THR A 460 32.61 -7.70 2.05
CA THR A 460 32.80 -8.83 1.13
C THR A 460 32.10 -10.10 1.62
N LEU A 461 32.10 -10.36 2.92
CA LEU A 461 31.43 -11.50 3.51
C LEU A 461 29.90 -11.33 3.45
N ARG A 462 29.42 -10.12 3.62
CA ARG A 462 27.98 -9.79 3.52
C ARG A 462 27.47 -9.94 2.08
N SER A 463 28.20 -9.45 1.08
CA SER A 463 27.85 -9.63 -0.33
C SER A 463 27.89 -11.10 -0.76
N ARG A 464 28.87 -11.90 -0.28
CA ARG A 464 28.87 -13.35 -0.53
C ARG A 464 27.69 -14.08 0.10
N ARG A 465 27.23 -13.67 1.30
CA ARG A 465 26.03 -14.23 1.91
C ARG A 465 24.76 -13.89 1.12
N ILE A 466 24.65 -12.68 0.62
CA ILE A 466 23.52 -12.26 -0.24
C ILE A 466 23.50 -13.09 -1.53
N GLN A 467 24.64 -13.21 -2.22
CA GLN A 467 24.73 -14.05 -3.43
C GLN A 467 24.46 -15.54 -3.17
N GLN A 468 24.84 -16.06 -2.00
CA GLN A 468 24.48 -17.42 -1.60
C GLN A 468 22.97 -17.56 -1.36
N GLN A 469 22.33 -16.59 -0.72
CA GLN A 469 20.87 -16.60 -0.50
C GLN A 469 20.11 -16.55 -1.82
N GLU A 470 20.51 -15.69 -2.76
CA GLU A 470 19.94 -15.62 -4.10
C GLU A 470 20.10 -16.94 -4.88
N SER A 471 21.31 -17.54 -4.84
CA SER A 471 21.54 -18.81 -5.50
C SER A 471 20.76 -19.98 -4.87
N ASP A 472 20.54 -19.95 -3.57
CA ASP A 472 19.72 -20.95 -2.86
C ASP A 472 18.23 -20.77 -3.14
N GLN A 473 17.75 -19.52 -3.32
CA GLN A 473 16.40 -19.24 -3.79
C GLN A 473 16.19 -19.77 -5.21
N ILE A 474 17.09 -19.47 -6.14
CA ILE A 474 17.01 -19.98 -7.52
C ILE A 474 16.99 -21.51 -7.53
N ARG A 475 17.82 -22.18 -6.72
CA ARG A 475 17.82 -23.65 -6.60
C ARG A 475 16.56 -24.22 -5.96
N ARG A 476 15.89 -23.45 -5.04
CA ARG A 476 14.60 -23.84 -4.47
C ARG A 476 13.50 -23.74 -5.52
N HIS A 477 13.48 -22.65 -6.31
CA HIS A 477 12.54 -22.48 -7.42
C HIS A 477 12.73 -23.56 -8.50
N GLN A 478 13.98 -23.90 -8.87
CA GLN A 478 14.25 -24.98 -9.82
C GLN A 478 13.78 -26.34 -9.30
N ARG A 479 14.07 -26.69 -8.04
CA ARG A 479 13.59 -27.94 -7.42
C ARG A 479 12.08 -27.96 -7.24
N HIS A 480 11.45 -26.80 -7.03
CA HIS A 480 9.99 -26.71 -6.98
C HIS A 480 9.38 -26.95 -8.37
N ARG A 481 9.96 -26.35 -9.41
CA ARG A 481 9.55 -26.57 -10.81
C ARG A 481 9.75 -28.03 -11.25
N GLU A 482 10.89 -28.63 -10.94
CA GLU A 482 11.16 -30.05 -11.20
C GLU A 482 10.17 -30.98 -10.46
N ARG A 483 9.77 -30.64 -9.23
CA ARG A 483 8.72 -31.40 -8.51
C ARG A 483 7.33 -31.23 -9.11
N MET A 484 7.03 -30.06 -9.66
CA MET A 484 5.76 -29.80 -10.35
C MET A 484 5.69 -30.53 -11.70
N ASP A 485 6.81 -30.64 -12.41
CA ASP A 485 6.92 -31.40 -13.65
C ASP A 485 6.85 -32.92 -13.41
N ASP A 486 7.36 -33.41 -12.27
CA ASP A 486 7.25 -34.82 -11.85
C ASP A 486 5.84 -35.22 -11.35
N VAL A 487 4.98 -34.24 -10.98
CA VAL A 487 3.61 -34.46 -10.49
C VAL A 487 2.59 -34.10 -11.59
N SER A 488 2.91 -34.36 -12.87
CA SER A 488 1.91 -34.33 -13.94
C SER A 488 1.01 -35.56 -13.85
N TYR A 489 0.05 -35.57 -12.92
CA TYR A 489 -1.02 -36.53 -12.93
C TYR A 489 -1.87 -36.34 -14.20
N SER A 490 -2.05 -37.41 -14.98
CA SER A 490 -3.03 -37.39 -16.05
C SER A 490 -4.42 -37.10 -15.46
N SER A 491 -5.28 -36.40 -16.18
CA SER A 491 -6.66 -36.12 -15.75
C SER A 491 -7.45 -37.37 -15.30
N SER A 492 -7.05 -38.57 -15.75
CA SER A 492 -7.60 -39.85 -15.34
C SER A 492 -7.11 -40.35 -13.95
N GLU A 493 -5.92 -39.96 -13.51
CA GLU A 493 -5.39 -40.29 -12.18
C GLU A 493 -5.94 -39.35 -11.12
N PHE A 494 -6.10 -38.08 -11.42
CA PHE A 494 -6.78 -37.11 -10.56
C PHE A 494 -8.24 -37.49 -10.31
N GLY A 495 -8.96 -37.93 -11.35
CA GLY A 495 -10.31 -38.50 -11.24
C GLY A 495 -10.38 -39.70 -10.26
N ARG A 496 -9.41 -40.63 -10.31
CA ARG A 496 -9.34 -41.78 -9.40
C ARG A 496 -9.06 -41.39 -7.95
N ILE A 497 -8.17 -40.41 -7.73
CA ILE A 497 -7.85 -39.91 -6.38
C ILE A 497 -9.08 -39.20 -5.79
N MET A 498 -9.83 -38.43 -6.56
CA MET A 498 -11.05 -37.76 -6.12
C MET A 498 -12.19 -38.74 -5.83
N GLU A 499 -12.30 -39.83 -6.60
CA GLU A 499 -13.27 -40.90 -6.35
C GLU A 499 -12.94 -41.70 -5.08
N GLN A 500 -11.66 -41.90 -4.79
CA GLN A 500 -11.17 -42.53 -3.57
C GLN A 500 -11.43 -41.63 -2.33
N TYR A 501 -11.26 -40.32 -2.43
CA TYR A 501 -11.64 -39.34 -1.39
C TYR A 501 -13.16 -39.28 -1.17
N ARG A 502 -13.97 -39.36 -2.21
CA ARG A 502 -15.44 -39.42 -2.11
C ARG A 502 -15.89 -40.68 -1.35
N SER A 503 -15.26 -41.83 -1.59
CA SER A 503 -15.59 -43.07 -0.88
C SER A 503 -15.23 -43.02 0.61
N TYR A 504 -14.19 -42.28 1.01
CA TYR A 504 -13.81 -42.09 2.41
C TYR A 504 -14.76 -41.16 3.16
N THR A 505 -15.28 -40.10 2.52
CA THR A 505 -16.21 -39.15 3.15
C THR A 505 -17.63 -39.71 3.29
N THR A 506 -18.05 -40.61 2.39
CA THR A 506 -19.39 -41.22 2.44
C THR A 506 -19.48 -42.31 3.52
N THR A 507 -18.37 -42.91 3.95
CA THR A 507 -18.37 -43.99 4.94
C THR A 507 -18.40 -43.49 6.40
N THR A 508 -18.12 -42.23 6.64
CA THR A 508 -18.05 -41.67 7.99
C THR A 508 -19.38 -41.05 8.48
N TYR A 509 -20.42 -40.97 7.63
CA TYR A 509 -21.67 -40.30 8.00
C TYR A 509 -22.88 -41.26 8.18
N THR A 510 -22.68 -42.58 8.22
CA THR A 510 -23.79 -43.51 8.52
C THR A 510 -23.64 -44.14 9.90
N LYS A 511 -24.62 -43.77 10.77
CA LYS A 511 -25.02 -44.40 12.04
C LYS A 511 -24.42 -43.87 13.33
N ARG A 512 -25.11 -42.88 13.90
CA ARG A 512 -25.33 -42.84 15.34
C ARG A 512 -26.74 -43.36 15.66
N PRO A 513 -26.91 -44.40 16.50
CA PRO A 513 -28.25 -44.85 16.89
C PRO A 513 -28.85 -43.90 17.92
N SER A 514 -30.12 -43.55 17.69
CA SER A 514 -30.95 -42.76 18.61
C SER A 514 -31.23 -43.58 19.89
N ARG A 515 -30.68 -43.20 21.03
CA ARG A 515 -31.09 -43.68 22.35
C ARG A 515 -32.17 -42.76 22.90
N SER A 516 -33.44 -43.11 22.69
CA SER A 516 -34.57 -42.61 23.45
C SER A 516 -34.51 -43.18 24.88
N ARG A 517 -34.20 -42.38 25.87
CA ARG A 517 -34.46 -42.65 27.28
C ARG A 517 -35.60 -41.73 27.75
N ARG A 518 -36.85 -42.28 27.67
CA ARG A 518 -37.98 -41.79 28.49
C ARG A 518 -37.65 -42.08 29.94
N ARG A 519 -37.38 -41.05 30.76
CA ARG A 519 -37.48 -41.13 32.22
C ARG A 519 -38.87 -40.64 32.61
N ARG A 520 -39.73 -41.60 33.08
CA ARG A 520 -40.98 -41.30 33.83
C ARG A 520 -40.56 -40.83 35.25
N PHE A 521 -41.05 -39.72 35.66
CA PHE A 521 -41.11 -39.30 37.08
C PHE A 521 -42.44 -39.73 37.67
N PRO A 522 -42.50 -40.37 38.86
CA PRO A 522 -43.73 -40.64 39.52
C PRO A 522 -44.20 -39.44 40.34
N PHE A 523 -45.44 -39.02 40.13
CA PHE A 523 -46.19 -38.15 41.06
C PHE A 523 -46.41 -38.88 42.36
N ARG A 524 -46.13 -38.21 43.50
CA ARG A 524 -46.61 -38.59 44.84
C ARG A 524 -47.43 -37.44 45.35
N LYS A 525 -48.71 -37.76 45.63
CA LYS A 525 -49.67 -36.92 46.30
C LYS A 525 -49.25 -36.71 47.79
N ARG A 526 -49.28 -35.53 48.28
CA ARG A 526 -50.03 -35.01 49.43
C ARG A 526 -49.96 -33.50 49.41
#